data_3e78ef313c2a47a9c7854a017a36501e
#
_entry.id   3e78ef313c2a47a9c7854a017a36501e
#
_cell.length_a   1.000
_cell.length_b   1.000
_cell.length_c   1.000
_cell.angle_alpha   90.00
_cell.angle_beta   90.00
_cell.angle_gamma   90.00
#
_symmetry.space_group_name_H-M   'P 1'
#
loop_
_entity.id
_entity.type
_entity.pdbx_description
1 polymer ?
#
loop_
_entity_poly.entity_id
_entity_poly.type
_entity_poly.pdbx_seq_one_letter_code
_entity_poly.pdbx_strand_id
1 'polypeptide(L)'
;MKRFTRDEIAQRVARDIPEGAYVNLGIGLPTLVANHLDASKEIFLHSENGILGMGPAPAPGQEDEDLINAGKQPVTLLTGGAYFHHADSFSMMRGGHLDICVLGAFQVSKTGDLANWHTGAPDAIPAVGGAMDLAIGAKRVFVMMELQTKTGESKLVGECTYPLTGIACVSRVYTDLAVIDIHPDALIVREMADGVTLPALQKIIGLPLQAA
;
A
#
# COMPACT_ATOMS: atom_id res chain seq x y z
N MET A 1 6.13 23.54 -6.40
CA MET A 1 6.02 22.37 -5.52
C MET A 1 6.67 21.20 -6.21
N LYS A 2 7.70 20.62 -5.63
CA LYS A 2 8.30 19.38 -6.12
C LYS A 2 7.44 18.24 -5.56
N ARG A 3 6.97 17.30 -6.41
CA ARG A 3 6.24 16.11 -5.97
C ARG A 3 7.24 15.00 -5.70
N PHE A 4 6.94 14.12 -4.76
CA PHE A 4 7.68 12.87 -4.61
C PHE A 4 7.48 12.00 -5.85
N THR A 5 8.55 11.41 -6.33
CA THR A 5 8.50 10.36 -7.35
C THR A 5 7.92 9.08 -6.75
N ARG A 6 7.55 8.11 -7.59
CA ARG A 6 7.07 6.81 -7.15
C ARG A 6 8.10 6.07 -6.28
N ASP A 7 9.37 6.18 -6.62
CA ASP A 7 10.47 5.62 -5.82
C ASP A 7 10.62 6.33 -4.48
N GLU A 8 10.53 7.66 -4.45
CA GLU A 8 10.58 8.43 -3.20
C GLU A 8 9.39 8.11 -2.27
N ILE A 9 8.21 7.79 -2.82
CA ILE A 9 7.06 7.30 -2.03
C ILE A 9 7.37 5.90 -1.48
N ALA A 10 7.88 4.99 -2.32
CA ALA A 10 8.23 3.62 -1.92
C ALA A 10 9.30 3.59 -0.83
N GLN A 11 10.33 4.46 -0.91
CA GLN A 11 11.36 4.62 0.13
C GLN A 11 10.77 5.02 1.49
N ARG A 12 9.76 5.91 1.50
CA ARG A 12 9.07 6.33 2.74
C ARG A 12 8.31 5.19 3.38
N VAL A 13 7.61 4.41 2.57
CA VAL A 13 6.94 3.20 3.08
C VAL A 13 7.95 2.22 3.64
N ALA A 14 9.03 1.91 2.89
CA ALA A 14 10.07 0.97 3.31
C ALA A 14 10.74 1.40 4.64
N ARG A 15 11.03 2.70 4.80
CA ARG A 15 11.58 3.27 6.04
C ARG A 15 10.69 3.01 7.25
N ASP A 16 9.37 3.08 7.07
CA ASP A 16 8.38 2.97 8.15
C ASP A 16 7.97 1.53 8.47
N ILE A 17 8.51 0.54 7.73
CA ILE A 17 8.35 -0.88 8.03
C ILE A 17 9.34 -1.25 9.15
N PRO A 18 8.87 -1.77 10.30
CA PRO A 18 9.74 -2.18 11.38
C PRO A 18 10.42 -3.52 11.09
N GLU A 19 11.54 -3.76 11.76
CA GLU A 19 12.19 -5.06 11.79
C GLU A 19 11.25 -6.16 12.33
N GLY A 20 11.38 -7.37 11.81
CA GLY A 20 10.55 -8.52 12.17
C GLY A 20 9.14 -8.51 11.56
N ALA A 21 8.79 -7.49 10.76
CA ALA A 21 7.43 -7.38 10.23
C ALA A 21 7.15 -8.38 9.11
N TYR A 22 5.95 -8.95 9.14
CA TYR A 22 5.34 -9.70 8.05
C TYR A 22 4.53 -8.74 7.18
N VAL A 23 4.94 -8.58 5.91
CA VAL A 23 4.43 -7.52 5.03
C VAL A 23 3.93 -8.09 3.72
N ASN A 24 2.71 -7.71 3.33
CA ASN A 24 2.22 -7.95 1.98
C ASN A 24 2.28 -6.66 1.15
N LEU A 25 2.79 -6.77 -0.06
CA LEU A 25 2.85 -5.67 -1.03
C LEU A 25 1.83 -5.95 -2.14
N GLY A 26 0.82 -5.09 -2.22
CA GLY A 26 -0.20 -5.15 -3.27
C GLY A 26 0.39 -4.92 -4.67
N ILE A 27 -0.38 -5.31 -5.67
CA ILE A 27 0.01 -5.21 -7.09
C ILE A 27 0.17 -3.73 -7.51
N GLY A 28 1.13 -3.45 -8.37
CA GLY A 28 1.40 -2.13 -8.94
C GLY A 28 2.38 -1.30 -8.12
N LEU A 29 2.04 -0.05 -7.79
CA LEU A 29 2.94 0.86 -7.09
C LEU A 29 3.55 0.28 -5.79
N PRO A 30 2.81 -0.46 -4.94
CA PRO A 30 3.35 -1.07 -3.72
C PRO A 30 4.52 -2.03 -3.94
N THR A 31 4.62 -2.70 -5.09
CA THR A 31 5.73 -3.64 -5.35
C THR A 31 7.09 -2.96 -5.34
N LEU A 32 7.17 -1.66 -5.63
CA LEU A 32 8.42 -0.89 -5.58
C LEU A 32 9.04 -0.85 -4.18
N VAL A 33 8.24 -1.02 -3.13
CA VAL A 33 8.73 -1.00 -1.73
C VAL A 33 9.79 -2.06 -1.50
N ALA A 34 9.67 -3.23 -2.13
CA ALA A 34 10.64 -4.32 -2.01
C ALA A 34 12.07 -3.90 -2.41
N ASN A 35 12.22 -2.97 -3.34
CA ASN A 35 13.51 -2.50 -3.81
C ASN A 35 14.20 -1.53 -2.84
N HIS A 36 13.48 -1.07 -1.82
CA HIS A 36 13.95 -0.05 -0.86
C HIS A 36 13.99 -0.56 0.58
N LEU A 37 13.71 -1.84 0.80
CA LEU A 37 13.82 -2.43 2.12
C LEU A 37 15.28 -2.42 2.58
N ASP A 38 15.46 -2.07 3.85
CA ASP A 38 16.78 -2.07 4.48
C ASP A 38 17.25 -3.51 4.66
N ALA A 39 18.32 -3.89 3.94
CA ALA A 39 18.89 -5.24 4.00
C ALA A 39 19.47 -5.61 5.39
N SER A 40 19.66 -4.64 6.28
CA SER A 40 20.05 -4.88 7.67
C SER A 40 18.89 -5.29 8.57
N LYS A 41 17.65 -5.10 8.10
CA LYS A 41 16.43 -5.47 8.82
C LYS A 41 15.90 -6.82 8.33
N GLU A 42 15.46 -7.65 9.25
CA GLU A 42 14.74 -8.87 8.93
C GLU A 42 13.26 -8.52 8.66
N ILE A 43 12.86 -8.48 7.39
CA ILE A 43 11.49 -8.21 6.95
C ILE A 43 11.01 -9.37 6.11
N PHE A 44 9.86 -9.94 6.46
CA PHE A 44 9.30 -11.11 5.79
C PHE A 44 8.24 -10.68 4.79
N LEU A 45 8.60 -10.65 3.49
CA LEU A 45 7.62 -10.39 2.44
C LEU A 45 6.76 -11.63 2.18
N HIS A 46 5.46 -11.43 2.26
CA HIS A 46 4.42 -12.41 1.95
C HIS A 46 3.81 -12.08 0.57
N SER A 47 3.59 -13.09 -0.23
CA SER A 47 2.82 -12.96 -1.48
C SER A 47 1.58 -13.86 -1.43
N GLU A 48 0.41 -13.33 -1.79
CA GLU A 48 -0.88 -14.02 -1.65
C GLU A 48 -0.98 -15.31 -2.46
N ASN A 49 -0.17 -15.47 -3.50
CA ASN A 49 -0.09 -16.70 -4.29
C ASN A 49 0.65 -17.86 -3.58
N GLY A 50 1.21 -17.64 -2.39
CA GLY A 50 1.77 -18.71 -1.53
C GLY A 50 3.29 -18.65 -1.35
N ILE A 51 3.86 -17.47 -1.17
CA ILE A 51 5.30 -17.27 -0.90
C ILE A 51 5.45 -16.49 0.41
N LEU A 52 6.34 -16.96 1.29
CA LEU A 52 6.87 -16.21 2.42
C LEU A 52 8.39 -16.12 2.31
N GLY A 53 8.95 -14.96 2.61
CA GLY A 53 10.37 -14.69 2.38
C GLY A 53 10.67 -14.41 0.91
N MET A 54 9.73 -13.77 0.20
CA MET A 54 9.96 -13.28 -1.15
C MET A 54 11.09 -12.26 -1.15
N GLY A 55 12.06 -12.47 -2.05
CA GLY A 55 13.19 -11.58 -2.24
C GLY A 55 12.96 -10.56 -3.36
N PRO A 56 14.01 -9.79 -3.73
CA PRO A 56 13.96 -8.83 -4.82
C PRO A 56 13.79 -9.53 -6.18
N ALA A 57 13.54 -8.72 -7.21
CA ALA A 57 13.55 -9.20 -8.59
C ALA A 57 14.93 -9.82 -8.92
N PRO A 58 14.98 -10.92 -9.67
CA PRO A 58 16.22 -11.53 -10.15
C PRO A 58 16.96 -10.59 -11.10
N ALA A 59 18.27 -10.81 -11.28
CA ALA A 59 19.02 -10.13 -12.33
C ALA A 59 18.49 -10.56 -13.73
N PRO A 60 18.58 -9.67 -14.72
CA PRO A 60 18.14 -9.98 -16.08
C PRO A 60 18.78 -11.27 -16.61
N GLY A 61 17.96 -12.19 -17.12
CA GLY A 61 18.38 -13.50 -17.61
C GLY A 61 18.57 -14.58 -16.53
N GLN A 62 18.21 -14.28 -15.29
CA GLN A 62 18.20 -15.23 -14.16
C GLN A 62 16.79 -15.45 -13.61
N GLU A 63 15.79 -15.07 -14.38
CA GLU A 63 14.39 -15.23 -14.01
C GLU A 63 14.03 -16.73 -14.00
N ASP A 64 13.33 -17.15 -12.96
CA ASP A 64 12.64 -18.44 -12.88
C ASP A 64 11.17 -18.17 -13.24
N GLU A 65 10.72 -18.78 -14.37
CA GLU A 65 9.35 -18.60 -14.89
C GLU A 65 8.28 -19.14 -13.92
N ASP A 66 8.64 -20.09 -13.06
CA ASP A 66 7.75 -20.67 -12.06
C ASP A 66 7.73 -19.88 -10.74
N LEU A 67 8.67 -18.94 -10.56
CA LEU A 67 8.79 -18.13 -9.32
C LEU A 67 8.38 -16.68 -9.55
N ILE A 68 7.09 -16.44 -9.40
CA ILE A 68 6.46 -15.12 -9.61
C ILE A 68 5.66 -14.70 -8.38
N ASN A 69 5.57 -13.38 -8.16
CA ASN A 69 4.65 -12.82 -7.16
C ASN A 69 3.20 -12.82 -7.65
N ALA A 70 2.27 -12.38 -6.79
CA ALA A 70 0.85 -12.24 -7.14
C ALA A 70 0.60 -11.25 -8.30
N GLY A 71 1.52 -10.34 -8.58
CA GLY A 71 1.51 -9.42 -9.72
C GLY A 71 2.10 -10.02 -10.99
N LYS A 72 2.43 -11.32 -10.99
CA LYS A 72 3.06 -12.05 -12.12
C LYS A 72 4.44 -11.50 -12.50
N GLN A 73 5.15 -10.92 -11.57
CA GLN A 73 6.51 -10.44 -11.76
C GLN A 73 7.50 -11.49 -11.21
N PRO A 74 8.60 -11.78 -11.91
CA PRO A 74 9.66 -12.64 -11.39
C PRO A 74 10.22 -12.11 -10.06
N VAL A 75 10.41 -13.01 -9.12
CA VAL A 75 11.00 -12.72 -7.80
C VAL A 75 12.04 -13.75 -7.44
N THR A 76 12.79 -13.53 -6.38
CA THR A 76 13.67 -14.52 -5.76
C THR A 76 13.06 -15.01 -4.45
N LEU A 77 13.57 -16.13 -3.95
CA LEU A 77 13.26 -16.63 -2.61
C LEU A 77 14.48 -16.45 -1.72
N LEU A 78 14.31 -15.78 -0.58
CA LEU A 78 15.36 -15.63 0.42
C LEU A 78 15.63 -16.95 1.13
N THR A 79 16.85 -17.11 1.67
CA THR A 79 17.20 -18.27 2.52
C THR A 79 16.23 -18.34 3.69
N GLY A 80 15.60 -19.51 3.89
CA GLY A 80 14.56 -19.69 4.90
C GLY A 80 13.15 -19.38 4.42
N GLY A 81 13.00 -18.89 3.18
CA GLY A 81 11.69 -18.69 2.56
C GLY A 81 10.94 -20.01 2.33
N ALA A 82 9.64 -19.93 2.21
CA ALA A 82 8.77 -21.10 2.08
C ALA A 82 7.67 -20.87 1.03
N TYR A 83 7.27 -21.98 0.40
CA TYR A 83 6.08 -22.05 -0.42
C TYR A 83 4.97 -22.77 0.33
N PHE A 84 3.73 -22.32 0.13
CA PHE A 84 2.54 -22.93 0.73
C PHE A 84 1.33 -22.79 -0.19
N HIS A 85 0.30 -23.55 0.10
CA HIS A 85 -0.91 -23.53 -0.71
C HIS A 85 -1.60 -22.16 -0.64
N HIS A 86 -2.19 -21.72 -1.75
CA HIS A 86 -2.92 -20.45 -1.85
C HIS A 86 -3.97 -20.27 -0.75
N ALA A 87 -4.68 -21.33 -0.37
CA ALA A 87 -5.66 -21.28 0.73
C ALA A 87 -5.00 -20.97 2.09
N ASP A 88 -3.78 -21.46 2.33
CA ASP A 88 -3.04 -21.17 3.57
C ASP A 88 -2.62 -19.71 3.61
N SER A 89 -2.27 -19.13 2.45
CA SER A 89 -1.99 -17.71 2.30
C SER A 89 -3.17 -16.87 2.80
N PHE A 90 -4.39 -17.17 2.34
CA PHE A 90 -5.60 -16.47 2.77
C PHE A 90 -5.94 -16.75 4.24
N SER A 91 -5.64 -17.93 4.75
CA SER A 91 -5.80 -18.24 6.18
C SER A 91 -4.85 -17.38 7.03
N MET A 92 -3.61 -17.16 6.59
CA MET A 92 -2.67 -16.25 7.25
C MET A 92 -3.17 -14.80 7.25
N MET A 93 -3.68 -14.31 6.12
CA MET A 93 -4.25 -12.96 6.02
C MET A 93 -5.43 -12.81 6.98
N ARG A 94 -6.43 -13.67 6.88
CA ARG A 94 -7.65 -13.65 7.72
C ARG A 94 -7.37 -13.89 9.20
N GLY A 95 -6.33 -14.65 9.50
CA GLY A 95 -5.86 -14.92 10.87
C GLY A 95 -5.13 -13.77 11.56
N GLY A 96 -4.93 -12.64 10.87
CA GLY A 96 -4.24 -11.47 11.45
C GLY A 96 -2.72 -11.66 11.57
N HIS A 97 -2.13 -12.53 10.77
CA HIS A 97 -0.69 -12.83 10.84
C HIS A 97 0.18 -11.84 10.04
N LEU A 98 -0.42 -10.94 9.26
CA LEU A 98 0.30 -9.86 8.60
C LEU A 98 0.34 -8.61 9.50
N ASP A 99 1.53 -8.06 9.68
CA ASP A 99 1.72 -6.81 10.44
C ASP A 99 1.33 -5.60 9.61
N ILE A 100 1.68 -5.62 8.32
CA ILE A 100 1.42 -4.52 7.39
C ILE A 100 0.97 -5.09 6.04
N CYS A 101 -0.06 -4.50 5.44
CA CYS A 101 -0.25 -4.59 4.01
C CYS A 101 -0.13 -3.19 3.36
N VAL A 102 0.47 -3.12 2.18
CA VAL A 102 0.60 -1.89 1.40
C VAL A 102 -0.24 -2.03 0.15
N LEU A 103 -1.23 -1.16 -0.01
CA LEU A 103 -2.21 -1.23 -1.10
C LEU A 103 -2.24 0.07 -1.92
N GLY A 104 -2.59 -0.03 -3.19
CA GLY A 104 -3.01 1.13 -3.97
C GLY A 104 -4.45 1.52 -3.65
N ALA A 105 -4.85 2.77 -3.97
CA ALA A 105 -6.23 3.21 -3.79
C ALA A 105 -6.74 4.10 -4.93
N PHE A 106 -8.04 4.01 -5.18
CA PHE A 106 -8.79 5.01 -5.94
C PHE A 106 -9.25 6.14 -5.03
N GLN A 107 -9.76 5.80 -3.83
CA GLN A 107 -10.10 6.75 -2.78
C GLN A 107 -9.80 6.16 -1.40
N VAL A 108 -9.48 7.06 -0.46
CA VAL A 108 -9.41 6.78 0.97
C VAL A 108 -10.25 7.84 1.67
N SER A 109 -11.13 7.45 2.61
CA SER A 109 -11.90 8.42 3.38
C SER A 109 -11.10 8.97 4.56
N LYS A 110 -11.56 10.09 5.12
CA LYS A 110 -10.99 10.69 6.34
C LYS A 110 -11.04 9.76 7.57
N THR A 111 -11.90 8.75 7.54
CA THR A 111 -12.07 7.74 8.59
C THR A 111 -11.33 6.43 8.29
N GLY A 112 -10.59 6.38 7.17
CA GLY A 112 -9.79 5.22 6.79
C GLY A 112 -10.52 4.15 5.98
N ASP A 113 -11.68 4.45 5.42
CA ASP A 113 -12.30 3.53 4.47
C ASP A 113 -11.47 3.47 3.19
N LEU A 114 -11.37 2.30 2.60
CA LEU A 114 -10.60 2.03 1.39
C LEU A 114 -11.51 1.67 0.23
N ALA A 115 -11.30 2.30 -0.91
CA ALA A 115 -11.91 1.92 -2.18
C ALA A 115 -10.82 1.75 -3.25
N ASN A 116 -10.59 0.51 -3.72
CA ASN A 116 -9.51 0.23 -4.66
C ASN A 116 -9.80 -0.85 -5.70
N TRP A 117 -11.04 -1.37 -5.79
CA TRP A 117 -11.32 -2.48 -6.68
C TRP A 117 -12.29 -2.15 -7.83
N HIS A 118 -13.10 -1.09 -7.70
CA HIS A 118 -14.07 -0.69 -8.71
C HIS A 118 -14.36 0.81 -8.62
N THR A 119 -14.54 1.49 -9.75
CA THR A 119 -14.83 2.94 -9.81
C THR A 119 -16.31 3.25 -9.90
N GLY A 120 -17.17 2.24 -9.98
CA GLY A 120 -18.61 2.42 -10.21
C GLY A 120 -18.98 2.69 -11.66
N ALA A 121 -18.04 2.90 -12.57
CA ALA A 121 -18.33 3.09 -13.98
C ALA A 121 -18.90 1.80 -14.62
N PRO A 122 -19.88 1.91 -15.54
CA PRO A 122 -20.53 0.74 -16.13
C PRO A 122 -19.61 -0.22 -16.90
N ASP A 123 -18.48 0.31 -17.40
CA ASP A 123 -17.46 -0.40 -18.16
C ASP A 123 -16.22 -0.76 -17.32
N ALA A 124 -16.22 -0.41 -16.04
CA ALA A 124 -15.10 -0.73 -15.16
C ALA A 124 -15.06 -2.23 -14.88
N ILE A 125 -13.89 -2.84 -15.09
CA ILE A 125 -13.65 -4.25 -14.76
C ILE A 125 -13.35 -4.34 -13.27
N PRO A 126 -14.15 -5.12 -12.50
CA PRO A 126 -13.86 -5.33 -11.09
C PRO A 126 -12.54 -6.08 -10.91
N ALA A 127 -11.69 -5.61 -10.00
CA ALA A 127 -10.38 -6.20 -9.72
C ALA A 127 -10.16 -6.32 -8.21
N VAL A 128 -11.04 -7.09 -7.53
CA VAL A 128 -10.99 -7.21 -6.08
C VAL A 128 -9.80 -8.04 -5.59
N GLY A 129 -9.50 -9.16 -6.24
CA GLY A 129 -8.42 -10.07 -5.84
C GLY A 129 -8.46 -10.38 -4.35
N GLY A 130 -7.29 -10.38 -3.70
CA GLY A 130 -7.12 -10.51 -2.25
C GLY A 130 -7.24 -9.20 -1.46
N ALA A 131 -7.58 -8.09 -2.10
CA ALA A 131 -7.52 -6.77 -1.46
C ALA A 131 -8.43 -6.63 -0.23
N MET A 132 -9.62 -7.24 -0.24
CA MET A 132 -10.53 -7.21 0.92
C MET A 132 -9.96 -7.99 2.10
N ASP A 133 -9.41 -9.17 1.86
CA ASP A 133 -8.78 -9.99 2.89
C ASP A 133 -7.54 -9.32 3.48
N LEU A 134 -6.73 -8.69 2.64
CA LEU A 134 -5.56 -7.91 3.05
C LEU A 134 -5.95 -6.68 3.88
N ALA A 135 -6.96 -5.93 3.42
CA ALA A 135 -7.40 -4.70 4.09
C ALA A 135 -7.99 -4.95 5.49
N ILE A 136 -8.63 -6.10 5.69
CA ILE A 136 -9.27 -6.43 6.97
C ILE A 136 -8.37 -7.30 7.85
N GLY A 137 -7.54 -8.16 7.25
CA GLY A 137 -6.72 -9.11 7.98
C GLY A 137 -5.39 -8.56 8.48
N ALA A 138 -4.81 -7.57 7.82
CA ALA A 138 -3.54 -6.98 8.27
C ALA A 138 -3.76 -6.06 9.49
N LYS A 139 -2.80 -6.06 10.43
CA LYS A 139 -2.84 -5.20 11.62
C LYS A 139 -2.76 -3.70 11.29
N ARG A 140 -2.06 -3.35 10.20
CA ARG A 140 -1.99 -1.99 9.66
C ARG A 140 -2.08 -2.01 8.15
N VAL A 141 -2.84 -1.08 7.60
CA VAL A 141 -2.96 -0.89 6.16
C VAL A 141 -2.31 0.44 5.78
N PHE A 142 -1.27 0.38 4.95
CA PHE A 142 -0.64 1.53 4.32
C PHE A 142 -1.17 1.67 2.89
N VAL A 143 -1.48 2.87 2.48
CA VAL A 143 -1.89 3.15 1.11
C VAL A 143 -0.83 3.98 0.40
N MET A 144 -0.46 3.55 -0.81
CA MET A 144 0.37 4.31 -1.74
C MET A 144 -0.47 4.79 -2.91
N MET A 145 -0.55 6.09 -3.14
CA MET A 145 -1.30 6.66 -4.26
C MET A 145 -0.81 8.06 -4.63
N GLU A 146 -1.04 8.50 -5.86
CA GLU A 146 -1.02 9.93 -6.17
C GLU A 146 -2.19 10.60 -5.46
N LEU A 147 -1.97 11.76 -4.83
CA LEU A 147 -2.99 12.44 -4.02
C LEU A 147 -4.19 12.90 -4.85
N GLN A 148 -3.94 13.22 -6.11
CA GLN A 148 -4.99 13.75 -7.01
C GLN A 148 -5.22 12.81 -8.20
N THR A 149 -6.43 12.87 -8.73
CA THR A 149 -6.78 12.31 -10.03
C THR A 149 -6.12 13.11 -11.16
N LYS A 150 -6.17 12.60 -12.38
CA LYS A 150 -5.70 13.34 -13.57
C LYS A 150 -6.48 14.66 -13.80
N THR A 151 -7.68 14.75 -13.27
CA THR A 151 -8.55 15.94 -13.31
C THR A 151 -8.33 16.91 -12.16
N GLY A 152 -7.42 16.56 -11.20
CA GLY A 152 -7.04 17.42 -10.09
C GLY A 152 -7.87 17.24 -8.82
N GLU A 153 -8.80 16.30 -8.80
CA GLU A 153 -9.62 15.99 -7.62
C GLU A 153 -8.83 15.20 -6.59
N SER A 154 -9.04 15.49 -5.30
CA SER A 154 -8.41 14.73 -4.22
C SER A 154 -8.93 13.29 -4.17
N LYS A 155 -8.01 12.34 -3.95
CA LYS A 155 -8.32 10.94 -3.68
C LYS A 155 -8.40 10.62 -2.18
N LEU A 156 -7.92 11.54 -1.31
CA LEU A 156 -8.23 11.54 0.11
C LEU A 156 -9.47 12.40 0.31
N VAL A 157 -10.58 11.77 0.70
CA VAL A 157 -11.93 12.36 0.63
C VAL A 157 -12.64 12.31 1.99
N GLY A 158 -13.72 13.09 2.14
CA GLY A 158 -14.57 13.02 3.33
C GLY A 158 -15.21 11.66 3.51
N GLU A 159 -15.80 11.15 2.41
CA GLU A 159 -16.42 9.82 2.31
C GLU A 159 -16.10 9.25 0.93
N CYS A 160 -15.85 7.94 0.85
CA CYS A 160 -15.65 7.27 -0.43
C CYS A 160 -16.95 7.23 -1.22
N THR A 161 -16.86 7.53 -2.51
CA THR A 161 -17.99 7.44 -3.46
C THR A 161 -17.95 6.15 -4.27
N TYR A 162 -16.82 5.46 -4.29
CA TYR A 162 -16.64 4.17 -4.93
C TYR A 162 -16.94 3.02 -3.99
N PRO A 163 -17.29 1.82 -4.51
CA PRO A 163 -17.50 0.63 -3.69
C PRO A 163 -16.31 0.33 -2.78
N LEU A 164 -16.59 0.11 -1.50
CA LEU A 164 -15.56 -0.08 -0.49
C LEU A 164 -14.88 -1.45 -0.61
N THR A 165 -13.57 -1.46 -0.33
CA THR A 165 -12.75 -2.65 -0.12
C THR A 165 -12.71 -3.02 1.36
N GLY A 166 -12.61 -2.01 2.23
CA GLY A 166 -12.57 -2.15 3.68
C GLY A 166 -13.02 -0.87 4.37
N ILE A 167 -13.58 -1.01 5.57
CA ILE A 167 -14.08 0.08 6.40
C ILE A 167 -13.07 0.35 7.51
N ALA A 168 -12.71 1.63 7.72
CA ALA A 168 -11.84 2.12 8.79
C ALA A 168 -10.53 1.30 8.94
N CYS A 169 -9.98 0.80 7.82
CA CYS A 169 -8.81 -0.07 7.82
C CYS A 169 -7.50 0.65 7.56
N VAL A 170 -7.52 1.77 6.82
CA VAL A 170 -6.30 2.50 6.45
C VAL A 170 -5.77 3.30 7.63
N SER A 171 -4.51 3.06 7.99
CA SER A 171 -3.83 3.77 9.08
C SER A 171 -2.93 4.91 8.60
N ARG A 172 -2.39 4.82 7.37
CA ARG A 172 -1.49 5.83 6.79
C ARG A 172 -1.57 5.86 5.28
N VAL A 173 -1.51 7.06 4.72
CA VAL A 173 -1.49 7.30 3.27
C VAL A 173 -0.17 7.96 2.90
N TYR A 174 0.54 7.36 1.94
CA TYR A 174 1.75 7.87 1.32
C TYR A 174 1.41 8.38 -0.07
N THR A 175 1.57 9.68 -0.28
CA THR A 175 1.24 10.33 -1.54
C THR A 175 2.45 11.03 -2.15
N ASP A 176 2.28 11.51 -3.35
CA ASP A 176 3.28 12.34 -4.03
C ASP A 176 3.46 13.76 -3.44
N LEU A 177 2.59 14.17 -2.51
CA LEU A 177 2.68 15.48 -1.84
C LEU A 177 2.92 15.39 -0.34
N ALA A 178 2.51 14.31 0.32
CA ALA A 178 2.61 14.17 1.77
C ALA A 178 2.47 12.73 2.24
N VAL A 179 2.93 12.48 3.48
CA VAL A 179 2.61 11.29 4.28
C VAL A 179 1.63 11.71 5.38
N ILE A 180 0.50 11.04 5.47
CA ILE A 180 -0.61 11.42 6.34
C ILE A 180 -1.09 10.20 7.13
N ASP A 181 -1.08 10.32 8.47
CA ASP A 181 -1.73 9.34 9.34
C ASP A 181 -3.22 9.61 9.41
N ILE A 182 -3.99 8.52 9.38
CA ILE A 182 -5.43 8.57 9.56
C ILE A 182 -5.75 8.11 10.98
N HIS A 183 -6.31 9.00 11.76
CA HIS A 183 -6.85 8.72 13.08
C HIS A 183 -8.38 8.92 13.06
N PRO A 184 -9.12 8.32 13.99
CA PRO A 184 -10.59 8.45 14.03
C PRO A 184 -11.08 9.90 13.97
N ASP A 185 -10.34 10.82 14.61
CA ASP A 185 -10.75 12.21 14.76
C ASP A 185 -9.85 13.22 14.03
N ALA A 186 -8.78 12.78 13.35
CA ALA A 186 -7.81 13.68 12.74
C ALA A 186 -7.01 13.07 11.60
N LEU A 187 -6.67 13.91 10.63
CA LEU A 187 -5.65 13.62 9.62
C LEU A 187 -4.35 14.34 10.02
N ILE A 188 -3.30 13.57 10.35
CA ILE A 188 -2.03 14.11 10.86
C ILE A 188 -0.96 14.02 9.79
N VAL A 189 -0.47 15.17 9.35
CA VAL A 189 0.58 15.26 8.33
C VAL A 189 1.94 15.02 8.97
N ARG A 190 2.60 13.92 8.59
CA ARG A 190 3.93 13.52 9.09
C ARG A 190 5.07 14.12 8.28
N GLU A 191 4.89 14.20 7.00
CA GLU A 191 5.90 14.70 6.07
C GLU A 191 5.22 15.38 4.88
N MET A 192 5.82 16.42 4.35
CA MET A 192 5.38 17.10 3.13
C MET A 192 6.52 17.18 2.13
N ALA A 193 6.19 17.13 0.85
CA ALA A 193 7.15 17.34 -0.22
C ALA A 193 7.67 18.80 -0.22
N ASP A 194 8.88 19.01 -0.77
CA ASP A 194 9.53 20.32 -0.78
C ASP A 194 8.66 21.40 -1.42
N GLY A 195 8.50 22.50 -0.69
CA GLY A 195 7.68 23.64 -1.11
C GLY A 195 6.16 23.41 -0.99
N VAL A 196 5.71 22.29 -0.39
CA VAL A 196 4.33 22.09 0.04
C VAL A 196 4.16 22.66 1.44
N THR A 197 3.10 23.43 1.66
CA THR A 197 2.73 23.96 2.97
C THR A 197 1.43 23.33 3.44
N LEU A 198 1.24 23.26 4.75
CA LEU A 198 0.01 22.68 5.34
C LEU A 198 -1.27 23.36 4.80
N PRO A 199 -1.35 24.71 4.70
CA PRO A 199 -2.52 25.36 4.11
C PRO A 199 -2.75 25.01 2.63
N ALA A 200 -1.66 24.87 1.85
CA ALA A 200 -1.78 24.48 0.44
C ALA A 200 -2.27 23.02 0.30
N LEU A 201 -1.73 22.12 1.12
CA LEU A 201 -2.15 20.71 1.16
C LEU A 201 -3.62 20.59 1.58
N GLN A 202 -4.02 21.33 2.63
CA GLN A 202 -5.41 21.37 3.10
C GLN A 202 -6.37 21.89 2.03
N LYS A 203 -5.94 22.89 1.23
CA LYS A 203 -6.74 23.39 0.10
C LYS A 203 -6.91 22.34 -1.00
N ILE A 204 -5.86 21.53 -1.27
CA ILE A 204 -5.92 20.44 -2.27
C ILE A 204 -6.85 19.32 -1.80
N ILE A 205 -6.73 18.92 -0.54
CA ILE A 205 -7.51 17.79 0.03
C ILE A 205 -8.95 18.21 0.33
N GLY A 206 -9.15 19.47 0.74
CA GLY A 206 -10.48 19.96 1.13
C GLY A 206 -10.95 19.50 2.51
N LEU A 207 -10.05 18.94 3.33
CA LEU A 207 -10.32 18.45 4.68
C LEU A 207 -9.40 19.12 5.70
N PRO A 208 -9.80 19.24 6.98
CA PRO A 208 -8.93 19.72 8.05
C PRO A 208 -7.72 18.80 8.23
N LEU A 209 -6.52 19.40 8.33
CA LEU A 209 -5.27 18.68 8.55
C LEU A 209 -4.58 19.25 9.80
N GLN A 210 -3.84 18.38 10.51
CA GLN A 210 -2.99 18.78 11.65
C GLN A 210 -1.54 18.42 11.30
N ALA A 211 -0.59 19.25 11.72
CA ALA A 211 0.83 18.90 11.68
C ALA A 211 1.16 17.95 12.83
N ALA A 212 2.12 17.02 12.62
CA ALA A 212 2.63 16.13 13.64
C ALA A 212 3.47 16.85 14.69
#